data_c4c3fd9a594c929d00b7aa3305373c12
#
_entry.id   c4c3fd9a594c929d00b7aa3305373c12
#
_cell.length_a   1.000
_cell.length_b   1.000
_cell.length_c   1.000
_cell.angle_alpha   90.00
_cell.angle_beta   90.00
_cell.angle_gamma   90.00
#
_symmetry.space_group_name_H-M   'P 1'
#
loop_
_entity.id
_entity.type
_entity.pdbx_description
1 polymer ?
#
loop_
_entity_poly.entity_id
_entity_poly.type
_entity_poly.pdbx_seq_one_letter_code
_entity_poly.pdbx_strand_id
1 'polypeptide(L)'
;LFMIPYITKRISEKNVSAIEELIILTDKMSKGNKVDNPIIFEEFNILLSSFDKILSEKETLLKNNSELSERKRIMEIKQLEEQFNPHFLFNILETLKYQIMIDKEKAVEMVLAFAGLMRYSIYYGSTVVALGTDIEYINDYLMLQKLRYNRRLTYSIDIPDELQECLIPKLLLQPIVENSLSHGLIDTIHIKIAAKHKDDILIISVEDNGKGIDIANLQALRDSLEKESIYKEHIGLYNSHRVIKLLYGSQYGLEIDSCHGTVVNIRLPFTLESEDE
;
A
#
# COMPACT_ATOMS: atom_id res chain seq x y z
N LEU A 1 77.72 -3.72 -5.73
CA LEU A 1 76.79 -3.43 -4.57
C LEU A 1 75.90 -2.19 -4.79
N PHE A 2 76.31 -1.18 -5.59
CA PHE A 2 75.56 0.07 -5.81
C PHE A 2 74.45 0.00 -6.87
N MET A 3 74.33 -1.06 -7.63
CA MET A 3 73.32 -1.21 -8.70
C MET A 3 71.90 -1.56 -8.19
N ILE A 4 71.82 -2.27 -7.09
CA ILE A 4 70.52 -2.69 -6.53
C ILE A 4 69.71 -1.48 -6.01
N PRO A 5 70.27 -0.56 -5.18
CA PRO A 5 69.51 0.60 -4.72
C PRO A 5 69.15 1.58 -5.85
N TYR A 6 69.97 1.64 -6.92
CA TYR A 6 69.64 2.46 -8.08
C TYR A 6 68.47 1.91 -8.89
N ILE A 7 68.43 0.59 -9.09
CA ILE A 7 67.33 -0.08 -9.79
C ILE A 7 66.02 -0.01 -8.97
N THR A 8 66.10 -0.26 -7.65
CA THR A 8 64.93 -0.14 -6.76
C THR A 8 64.38 1.27 -6.69
N LYS A 9 65.24 2.29 -6.64
CA LYS A 9 64.83 3.71 -6.65
C LYS A 9 64.14 4.06 -7.96
N ARG A 10 64.68 3.64 -9.10
CA ARG A 10 64.13 3.91 -10.44
C ARG A 10 62.81 3.20 -10.70
N ILE A 11 62.65 1.98 -10.18
CA ILE A 11 61.38 1.24 -10.21
C ILE A 11 60.35 1.90 -9.29
N SER A 12 60.73 2.32 -8.09
CA SER A 12 59.85 3.00 -7.14
C SER A 12 59.38 4.34 -7.69
N GLU A 13 60.25 5.18 -8.24
CA GLU A 13 59.90 6.46 -8.86
C GLU A 13 58.93 6.27 -10.04
N LYS A 14 59.14 5.26 -10.87
CA LYS A 14 58.26 4.94 -12.00
C LYS A 14 56.89 4.43 -11.56
N ASN A 15 56.85 3.64 -10.49
CA ASN A 15 55.58 3.16 -9.93
C ASN A 15 54.81 4.27 -9.19
N VAL A 16 55.49 5.17 -8.48
CA VAL A 16 54.86 6.31 -7.82
C VAL A 16 54.27 7.28 -8.85
N SER A 17 55.01 7.60 -9.93
CA SER A 17 54.51 8.45 -11.01
C SER A 17 53.25 7.84 -11.69
N ALA A 18 53.22 6.53 -11.91
CA ALA A 18 52.06 5.86 -12.48
C ALA A 18 50.85 5.89 -11.54
N ILE A 19 51.09 5.78 -10.21
CA ILE A 19 50.01 5.87 -9.21
C ILE A 19 49.47 7.31 -9.11
N GLU A 20 50.32 8.33 -9.16
CA GLU A 20 49.90 9.73 -9.14
C GLU A 20 49.07 10.09 -10.39
N GLU A 21 49.49 9.65 -11.57
CA GLU A 21 48.69 9.82 -12.79
C GLU A 21 47.32 9.14 -12.68
N LEU A 22 47.27 7.96 -12.07
CA LEU A 22 46.04 7.24 -11.77
C LEU A 22 45.07 8.02 -10.89
N ILE A 23 45.58 8.60 -9.81
CA ILE A 23 44.80 9.41 -8.87
C ILE A 23 44.22 10.62 -9.59
N ILE A 24 45.01 11.30 -10.43
CA ILE A 24 44.57 12.46 -11.22
C ILE A 24 43.51 12.08 -12.25
N LEU A 25 43.68 10.94 -12.91
CA LEU A 25 42.72 10.42 -13.89
C LEU A 25 41.40 10.04 -13.22
N THR A 26 41.45 9.38 -12.09
CA THR A 26 40.25 8.98 -11.32
C THR A 26 39.47 10.19 -10.82
N ASP A 27 40.19 11.27 -10.37
CA ASP A 27 39.55 12.53 -9.96
C ASP A 27 38.90 13.27 -11.13
N LYS A 28 39.53 13.27 -12.32
CA LYS A 28 38.96 13.85 -13.54
C LYS A 28 37.73 13.07 -14.02
N MET A 29 37.73 11.74 -13.95
CA MET A 29 36.61 10.89 -14.31
C MET A 29 35.45 11.05 -13.32
N SER A 30 35.73 11.18 -12.02
CA SER A 30 34.70 11.44 -11.02
C SER A 30 33.97 12.77 -11.23
N LYS A 31 34.62 13.72 -11.92
CA LYS A 31 34.07 15.03 -12.30
C LYS A 31 33.38 15.03 -13.68
N GLY A 32 33.25 13.87 -14.32
CA GLY A 32 32.51 13.70 -15.61
C GLY A 32 33.28 14.17 -16.85
N ASN A 33 34.58 14.44 -16.76
CA ASN A 33 35.42 14.88 -17.89
C ASN A 33 35.93 13.67 -18.70
N LYS A 34 35.73 13.70 -20.04
CA LYS A 34 36.42 12.76 -20.93
C LYS A 34 37.91 13.00 -20.89
N VAL A 35 38.65 11.95 -20.66
CA VAL A 35 40.14 12.01 -20.60
C VAL A 35 40.69 11.33 -21.84
N ASP A 36 41.29 12.13 -22.77
CA ASP A 36 42.11 11.64 -23.83
C ASP A 36 43.57 11.60 -23.32
N ASN A 37 44.08 10.43 -22.93
CA ASN A 37 45.44 10.30 -22.47
C ASN A 37 46.11 9.03 -23.04
N PRO A 38 47.29 9.14 -23.68
CA PRO A 38 48.04 7.97 -24.13
C PRO A 38 48.61 7.25 -22.92
N ILE A 39 48.32 5.97 -22.81
CA ILE A 39 48.58 5.20 -21.60
C ILE A 39 49.92 4.48 -21.65
N ILE A 40 50.54 4.46 -20.47
CA ILE A 40 51.85 3.87 -20.20
C ILE A 40 51.78 2.32 -20.17
N PHE A 41 50.56 1.72 -19.98
CA PHE A 41 50.34 0.28 -19.92
C PHE A 41 49.03 -0.11 -20.60
N GLU A 42 49.06 -0.94 -21.63
CA GLU A 42 47.91 -1.44 -22.39
C GLU A 42 46.89 -2.18 -21.51
N GLU A 43 47.35 -2.98 -20.55
CA GLU A 43 46.54 -3.72 -19.58
C GLU A 43 45.73 -2.81 -18.67
N PHE A 44 46.26 -1.60 -18.38
CA PHE A 44 45.58 -0.62 -17.53
C PHE A 44 44.39 0.07 -18.25
N ASN A 45 44.52 0.29 -19.55
CA ASN A 45 43.42 0.76 -20.41
C ASN A 45 42.24 -0.20 -20.43
N ILE A 46 42.55 -1.49 -20.56
CA ILE A 46 41.56 -2.54 -20.55
C ILE A 46 40.82 -2.56 -19.21
N LEU A 47 41.53 -2.35 -18.11
CA LEU A 47 40.97 -2.32 -16.76
C LEU A 47 40.08 -1.08 -16.54
N LEU A 48 40.52 0.10 -16.97
CA LEU A 48 39.72 1.34 -16.89
C LEU A 48 38.46 1.26 -17.74
N SER A 49 38.57 0.79 -19.00
CA SER A 49 37.40 0.63 -19.87
C SER A 49 36.41 -0.39 -19.33
N SER A 50 36.90 -1.45 -18.69
CA SER A 50 36.07 -2.44 -18.01
C SER A 50 35.38 -1.86 -16.79
N PHE A 51 36.08 -1.01 -16.04
CA PHE A 51 35.52 -0.34 -14.86
C PHE A 51 34.42 0.67 -15.25
N ASP A 52 34.65 1.48 -16.29
CA ASP A 52 33.65 2.38 -16.86
C ASP A 52 32.40 1.65 -17.32
N LYS A 53 32.58 0.51 -18.00
CA LYS A 53 31.49 -0.35 -18.43
C LYS A 53 30.69 -0.87 -17.24
N ILE A 54 31.37 -1.36 -16.19
CA ILE A 54 30.72 -1.85 -14.96
C ILE A 54 29.95 -0.73 -14.25
N LEU A 55 30.49 0.48 -14.18
CA LEU A 55 29.81 1.63 -13.57
C LEU A 55 28.54 2.01 -14.35
N SER A 56 28.65 2.09 -15.67
CA SER A 56 27.48 2.43 -16.52
C SER A 56 26.40 1.33 -16.51
N GLU A 57 26.81 0.08 -16.48
CA GLU A 57 25.88 -1.05 -16.30
C GLU A 57 25.21 -1.01 -14.92
N LYS A 58 25.96 -0.70 -13.86
CA LYS A 58 25.44 -0.57 -12.50
C LYS A 58 24.42 0.56 -12.41
N GLU A 59 24.70 1.73 -12.97
CA GLU A 59 23.75 2.87 -12.99
C GLU A 59 22.46 2.50 -13.73
N THR A 60 22.58 1.84 -14.88
CA THR A 60 21.45 1.36 -15.67
C THR A 60 20.61 0.33 -14.89
N LEU A 61 21.27 -0.61 -14.23
CA LEU A 61 20.61 -1.64 -13.40
C LEU A 61 19.90 -1.01 -12.19
N LEU A 62 20.49 -0.03 -11.52
CA LEU A 62 19.88 0.67 -10.39
C LEU A 62 18.63 1.43 -10.84
N LYS A 63 18.71 2.14 -11.97
CA LYS A 63 17.55 2.84 -12.55
C LYS A 63 16.43 1.88 -12.93
N ASN A 64 16.76 0.81 -13.66
CA ASN A 64 15.79 -0.21 -14.07
C ASN A 64 15.15 -0.91 -12.87
N ASN A 65 15.92 -1.19 -11.81
CA ASN A 65 15.42 -1.82 -10.58
C ASN A 65 14.47 -0.88 -9.82
N SER A 66 14.79 0.41 -9.76
CA SER A 66 13.90 1.44 -9.19
C SER A 66 12.58 1.53 -9.96
N GLU A 67 12.64 1.61 -11.31
CA GLU A 67 11.45 1.66 -12.16
C GLU A 67 10.59 0.40 -12.05
N LEU A 68 11.22 -0.79 -12.00
CA LEU A 68 10.52 -2.07 -11.83
C LEU A 68 9.85 -2.16 -10.45
N SER A 69 10.54 -1.70 -9.42
CA SER A 69 10.01 -1.67 -8.05
C SER A 69 8.77 -0.79 -7.95
N GLU A 70 8.81 0.41 -8.55
CA GLU A 70 7.67 1.32 -8.57
C GLU A 70 6.50 0.79 -9.40
N ARG A 71 6.77 0.22 -10.59
CA ARG A 71 5.73 -0.45 -11.41
C ARG A 71 5.09 -1.62 -10.67
N LYS A 72 5.90 -2.43 -9.98
CA LYS A 72 5.40 -3.55 -9.18
C LYS A 72 4.50 -3.05 -8.05
N ARG A 73 4.91 -1.98 -7.36
CA ARG A 73 4.12 -1.34 -6.30
C ARG A 73 2.78 -0.83 -6.83
N ILE A 74 2.77 -0.11 -7.96
CA ILE A 74 1.54 0.40 -8.59
C ILE A 74 0.63 -0.75 -9.04
N MET A 75 1.20 -1.83 -9.61
CA MET A 75 0.42 -3.01 -10.01
C MET A 75 -0.18 -3.73 -8.80
N GLU A 76 0.58 -3.89 -7.71
CA GLU A 76 0.06 -4.47 -6.47
C GLU A 76 -1.10 -3.64 -5.91
N ILE A 77 -0.95 -2.32 -5.84
CA ILE A 77 -2.03 -1.42 -5.39
C ILE A 77 -3.26 -1.57 -6.29
N LYS A 78 -3.11 -1.49 -7.62
CA LYS A 78 -4.23 -1.69 -8.56
C LYS A 78 -4.90 -3.05 -8.41
N GLN A 79 -4.12 -4.12 -8.30
CA GLN A 79 -4.68 -5.47 -8.11
C GLN A 79 -5.44 -5.59 -6.77
N LEU A 80 -5.04 -4.82 -5.76
CA LEU A 80 -5.73 -4.77 -4.47
C LEU A 80 -7.01 -3.92 -4.56
N GLU A 81 -7.02 -2.87 -5.38
CA GLU A 81 -8.17 -2.00 -5.65
C GLU A 81 -9.23 -2.65 -6.58
N GLU A 82 -8.83 -3.51 -7.52
CA GLU A 82 -9.73 -4.15 -8.51
C GLU A 82 -10.68 -5.21 -7.93
N GLN A 83 -10.76 -5.37 -6.61
CA GLN A 83 -11.63 -6.37 -5.96
C GLN A 83 -13.10 -5.94 -5.89
N PHE A 84 -13.66 -5.45 -7.00
CA PHE A 84 -15.10 -5.39 -7.15
C PHE A 84 -15.66 -6.81 -7.10
N ASN A 85 -16.40 -7.13 -6.03
CA ASN A 85 -17.08 -8.40 -5.92
C ASN A 85 -18.24 -8.44 -6.94
N PRO A 86 -18.13 -9.15 -8.08
CA PRO A 86 -19.20 -9.21 -9.09
C PRO A 86 -20.52 -9.71 -8.49
N HIS A 87 -20.44 -10.57 -7.49
CA HIS A 87 -21.57 -11.09 -6.77
C HIS A 87 -22.33 -9.99 -5.99
N PHE A 88 -21.63 -8.99 -5.45
CA PHE A 88 -22.27 -7.83 -4.83
C PHE A 88 -23.10 -7.05 -5.85
N LEU A 89 -22.55 -6.78 -7.04
CA LEU A 89 -23.25 -6.07 -8.11
C LEU A 89 -24.53 -6.80 -8.54
N PHE A 90 -24.45 -8.11 -8.80
CA PHE A 90 -25.61 -8.92 -9.14
C PHE A 90 -26.68 -8.90 -8.06
N ASN A 91 -26.28 -9.00 -6.80
CA ASN A 91 -27.21 -8.99 -5.67
C ASN A 91 -27.93 -7.64 -5.53
N ILE A 92 -27.26 -6.52 -5.74
CA ILE A 92 -27.88 -5.19 -5.72
C ILE A 92 -28.89 -5.05 -6.86
N LEU A 93 -28.51 -5.43 -8.09
CA LEU A 93 -29.42 -5.36 -9.24
C LEU A 93 -30.64 -6.25 -9.05
N GLU A 94 -30.49 -7.42 -8.45
CA GLU A 94 -31.62 -8.31 -8.12
C GLU A 94 -32.52 -7.70 -7.04
N THR A 95 -31.93 -7.14 -5.99
CA THR A 95 -32.72 -6.45 -4.93
C THR A 95 -33.45 -5.24 -5.51
N LEU A 96 -32.79 -4.45 -6.36
CA LEU A 96 -33.35 -3.29 -7.03
C LEU A 96 -34.57 -3.68 -7.88
N LYS A 97 -34.50 -4.78 -8.65
CA LYS A 97 -35.61 -5.31 -9.43
C LYS A 97 -36.86 -5.54 -8.56
N TYR A 98 -36.70 -6.12 -7.38
CA TYR A 98 -37.83 -6.31 -6.45
C TYR A 98 -38.29 -5.00 -5.84
N GLN A 99 -37.35 -4.11 -5.47
CA GLN A 99 -37.70 -2.84 -4.84
C GLN A 99 -38.52 -1.92 -5.75
N ILE A 100 -38.24 -1.90 -7.05
CA ILE A 100 -39.02 -1.16 -8.07
C ILE A 100 -40.53 -1.54 -8.04
N MET A 101 -40.85 -2.80 -7.71
CA MET A 101 -42.21 -3.30 -7.66
C MET A 101 -42.91 -2.99 -6.33
N ILE A 102 -42.15 -2.81 -5.24
CA ILE A 102 -42.65 -2.65 -3.88
C ILE A 102 -42.71 -1.19 -3.47
N ASP A 103 -41.60 -0.46 -3.68
CA ASP A 103 -41.43 0.92 -3.21
C ASP A 103 -40.49 1.66 -4.18
N LYS A 104 -41.11 2.47 -5.05
CA LYS A 104 -40.37 3.22 -6.09
C LYS A 104 -39.42 4.26 -5.52
N GLU A 105 -39.76 4.88 -4.39
CA GLU A 105 -38.91 5.93 -3.77
C GLU A 105 -37.64 5.29 -3.26
N LYS A 106 -37.72 4.19 -2.53
CA LYS A 106 -36.55 3.42 -2.11
C LYS A 106 -35.76 2.86 -3.28
N ALA A 107 -36.40 2.46 -4.37
CA ALA A 107 -35.68 2.02 -5.56
C ALA A 107 -34.83 3.15 -6.17
N VAL A 108 -35.35 4.39 -6.18
CA VAL A 108 -34.58 5.56 -6.63
C VAL A 108 -33.39 5.83 -5.69
N GLU A 109 -33.59 5.79 -4.37
CA GLU A 109 -32.49 5.92 -3.40
C GLU A 109 -31.41 4.85 -3.63
N MET A 110 -31.81 3.59 -3.86
CA MET A 110 -30.87 2.52 -4.21
C MET A 110 -30.05 2.82 -5.47
N VAL A 111 -30.71 3.32 -6.53
CA VAL A 111 -30.01 3.66 -7.78
C VAL A 111 -28.99 4.78 -7.54
N LEU A 112 -29.37 5.80 -6.78
CA LEU A 112 -28.47 6.93 -6.47
C LEU A 112 -27.26 6.47 -5.64
N ALA A 113 -27.48 5.70 -4.59
CA ALA A 113 -26.41 5.13 -3.78
C ALA A 113 -25.50 4.21 -4.61
N PHE A 114 -26.09 3.32 -5.42
CA PHE A 114 -25.32 2.45 -6.31
C PHE A 114 -24.48 3.23 -7.34
N ALA A 115 -25.05 4.28 -7.93
CA ALA A 115 -24.33 5.17 -8.84
C ALA A 115 -23.17 5.91 -8.11
N GLY A 116 -23.39 6.31 -6.85
CA GLY A 116 -22.34 6.88 -5.98
C GLY A 116 -21.18 5.91 -5.76
N LEU A 117 -21.49 4.66 -5.37
CA LEU A 117 -20.49 3.60 -5.18
C LEU A 117 -19.69 3.35 -6.46
N MET A 118 -20.37 3.25 -7.62
CA MET A 118 -19.71 3.05 -8.91
C MET A 118 -18.78 4.22 -9.27
N ARG A 119 -19.27 5.44 -9.08
CA ARG A 119 -18.48 6.65 -9.35
C ARG A 119 -17.24 6.71 -8.49
N TYR A 120 -17.37 6.51 -7.19
CA TYR A 120 -16.24 6.50 -6.26
C TYR A 120 -15.20 5.46 -6.65
N SER A 121 -15.63 4.26 -6.99
CA SER A 121 -14.69 3.18 -7.36
C SER A 121 -13.94 3.43 -8.66
N ILE A 122 -14.60 4.02 -9.67
CA ILE A 122 -14.05 4.15 -11.03
C ILE A 122 -13.28 5.49 -11.21
N TYR A 123 -13.82 6.59 -10.69
CA TYR A 123 -13.38 7.94 -11.06
C TYR A 123 -12.31 8.56 -10.17
N TYR A 124 -12.09 8.06 -8.95
CA TYR A 124 -11.04 8.61 -8.11
C TYR A 124 -9.68 8.04 -8.50
N GLY A 125 -8.89 8.84 -9.22
CA GLY A 125 -7.52 8.49 -9.62
C GLY A 125 -6.49 8.53 -8.48
N SER A 126 -6.89 9.01 -7.27
CA SER A 126 -6.01 9.09 -6.11
C SER A 126 -6.02 7.78 -5.32
N THR A 127 -4.85 7.35 -4.86
CA THR A 127 -4.66 6.20 -3.96
C THR A 127 -5.05 6.51 -2.51
N VAL A 128 -5.14 7.80 -2.15
CA VAL A 128 -5.56 8.26 -0.84
C VAL A 128 -6.71 9.26 -0.99
N VAL A 129 -7.60 9.28 -0.01
CA VAL A 129 -8.80 10.13 0.03
C VAL A 129 -9.04 10.59 1.45
N ALA A 130 -9.85 11.64 1.63
CA ALA A 130 -10.34 12.04 2.94
C ALA A 130 -11.18 10.93 3.58
N LEU A 131 -11.04 10.72 4.89
CA LEU A 131 -11.80 9.72 5.66
C LEU A 131 -13.30 9.91 5.47
N GLY A 132 -13.80 11.16 5.50
CA GLY A 132 -15.20 11.48 5.26
C GLY A 132 -15.73 10.92 3.95
N THR A 133 -14.93 11.01 2.88
CA THR A 133 -15.28 10.47 1.55
C THR A 133 -15.39 8.93 1.56
N ASP A 134 -14.48 8.24 2.22
CA ASP A 134 -14.54 6.76 2.35
C ASP A 134 -15.70 6.34 3.26
N ILE A 135 -16.03 7.13 4.29
CA ILE A 135 -17.18 6.92 5.18
C ILE A 135 -18.51 7.12 4.43
N GLU A 136 -18.64 8.12 3.57
CA GLU A 136 -19.82 8.29 2.72
C GLU A 136 -20.02 7.06 1.83
N TYR A 137 -18.97 6.58 1.19
CA TYR A 137 -19.00 5.35 0.42
C TYR A 137 -19.44 4.13 1.26
N ILE A 138 -18.88 3.95 2.45
CA ILE A 138 -19.24 2.87 3.36
C ILE A 138 -20.69 2.98 3.84
N ASN A 139 -21.18 4.18 4.09
CA ASN A 139 -22.57 4.41 4.47
C ASN A 139 -23.52 4.00 3.35
N ASP A 140 -23.26 4.38 2.11
CA ASP A 140 -24.02 3.96 0.93
C ASP A 140 -23.98 2.44 0.75
N TYR A 141 -22.80 1.84 0.91
CA TYR A 141 -22.60 0.40 0.86
C TYR A 141 -23.45 -0.34 1.92
N LEU A 142 -23.36 0.10 3.18
CA LEU A 142 -24.12 -0.48 4.29
C LEU A 142 -25.63 -0.27 4.14
N MET A 143 -26.06 0.87 3.60
CA MET A 143 -27.45 1.14 3.28
C MET A 143 -27.99 0.12 2.25
N LEU A 144 -27.24 -0.13 1.17
CA LEU A 144 -27.64 -1.13 0.17
C LEU A 144 -27.64 -2.56 0.74
N GLN A 145 -26.67 -2.90 1.57
CA GLN A 145 -26.63 -4.19 2.27
C GLN A 145 -27.79 -4.34 3.26
N LYS A 146 -28.20 -3.27 3.94
CA LYS A 146 -29.35 -3.26 4.84
C LYS A 146 -30.65 -3.57 4.12
N LEU A 147 -30.83 -3.12 2.89
CA LEU A 147 -31.99 -3.48 2.07
C LEU A 147 -32.02 -4.98 1.74
N ARG A 148 -30.85 -5.60 1.54
CA ARG A 148 -30.72 -7.04 1.32
C ARG A 148 -30.93 -7.86 2.58
N TYR A 149 -30.31 -7.46 3.69
CA TYR A 149 -30.34 -8.19 4.97
C TYR A 149 -31.53 -7.79 5.86
N ASN A 150 -32.22 -6.67 5.50
CA ASN A 150 -33.40 -6.15 6.20
C ASN A 150 -33.08 -5.92 7.70
N ARG A 151 -33.93 -6.39 8.60
CA ARG A 151 -33.79 -6.22 10.06
C ARG A 151 -32.59 -6.97 10.65
N ARG A 152 -31.94 -7.80 9.85
CA ARG A 152 -30.77 -8.58 10.29
C ARG A 152 -29.46 -7.76 10.33
N LEU A 153 -29.41 -6.60 9.66
CA LEU A 153 -28.26 -5.72 9.67
C LEU A 153 -28.63 -4.37 10.28
N THR A 154 -27.89 -3.98 11.29
CA THR A 154 -27.87 -2.61 11.83
C THR A 154 -26.43 -2.10 11.86
N TYR A 155 -26.24 -0.79 11.79
CA TYR A 155 -24.93 -0.20 11.88
C TYR A 155 -24.96 1.19 12.50
N SER A 156 -23.82 1.63 13.01
CA SER A 156 -23.58 2.99 13.52
C SER A 156 -22.21 3.47 13.11
N ILE A 157 -22.11 4.74 12.73
CA ILE A 157 -20.87 5.40 12.32
C ILE A 157 -20.69 6.60 13.22
N ASP A 158 -19.55 6.64 13.92
CA ASP A 158 -19.21 7.68 14.91
C ASP A 158 -17.80 8.21 14.60
N ILE A 159 -17.75 9.17 13.69
CA ILE A 159 -16.51 9.81 13.21
C ILE A 159 -16.57 11.29 13.61
N PRO A 160 -15.68 11.77 14.47
CA PRO A 160 -15.56 13.19 14.79
C PRO A 160 -15.33 14.04 13.54
N ASP A 161 -15.96 15.22 13.46
CA ASP A 161 -15.84 16.12 12.30
C ASP A 161 -14.39 16.49 11.99
N GLU A 162 -13.57 16.67 13.02
CA GLU A 162 -12.14 16.98 12.93
C GLU A 162 -11.30 15.89 12.25
N LEU A 163 -11.81 14.66 12.15
CA LEU A 163 -11.11 13.54 11.53
C LEU A 163 -11.57 13.28 10.09
N GLN A 164 -12.61 13.95 9.62
CA GLN A 164 -13.15 13.68 8.28
C GLN A 164 -12.18 14.03 7.16
N GLU A 165 -11.32 15.05 7.37
CA GLU A 165 -10.29 15.48 6.41
C GLU A 165 -8.96 14.67 6.51
N CYS A 166 -8.89 13.66 7.41
CA CYS A 166 -7.71 12.81 7.50
C CYS A 166 -7.56 11.96 6.23
N LEU A 167 -6.35 11.90 5.69
CA LEU A 167 -6.05 11.12 4.50
C LEU A 167 -5.88 9.64 4.83
N ILE A 168 -6.63 8.79 4.16
CA ILE A 168 -6.56 7.33 4.27
C ILE A 168 -6.48 6.66 2.88
N PRO A 169 -6.00 5.41 2.78
CA PRO A 169 -6.08 4.66 1.53
C PRO A 169 -7.53 4.51 1.08
N LYS A 170 -7.78 4.74 -0.19
CA LYS A 170 -9.09 4.59 -0.81
C LYS A 170 -9.61 3.16 -0.66
N LEU A 171 -10.93 3.01 -0.41
CA LEU A 171 -11.60 1.71 -0.24
C LEU A 171 -11.02 0.85 0.91
N LEU A 172 -10.39 1.49 1.90
CA LEU A 172 -9.74 0.80 3.01
C LEU A 172 -10.74 0.07 3.91
N LEU A 173 -11.89 0.69 4.17
CA LEU A 173 -12.89 0.18 5.11
C LEU A 173 -13.75 -0.94 4.50
N GLN A 174 -13.94 -0.94 3.19
CA GLN A 174 -14.83 -1.88 2.51
C GLN A 174 -14.50 -3.35 2.78
N PRO A 175 -13.26 -3.86 2.58
CA PRO A 175 -12.95 -5.27 2.82
C PRO A 175 -13.15 -5.69 4.28
N ILE A 176 -13.01 -4.76 5.23
CA ILE A 176 -13.19 -5.02 6.65
C ILE A 176 -14.68 -5.17 6.97
N VAL A 177 -15.50 -4.25 6.46
CA VAL A 177 -16.96 -4.30 6.58
C VAL A 177 -17.54 -5.54 5.86
N GLU A 178 -17.04 -5.89 4.67
CA GLU A 178 -17.42 -7.11 3.96
C GLU A 178 -17.08 -8.37 4.75
N ASN A 179 -15.94 -8.40 5.43
CA ASN A 179 -15.56 -9.50 6.28
C ASN A 179 -16.52 -9.67 7.46
N SER A 180 -16.89 -8.57 8.12
CA SER A 180 -17.92 -8.58 9.18
C SER A 180 -19.25 -9.12 8.69
N LEU A 181 -19.71 -8.70 7.50
CA LEU A 181 -20.98 -9.19 6.92
C LEU A 181 -20.92 -10.65 6.51
N SER A 182 -19.79 -11.10 5.93
CA SER A 182 -19.67 -12.45 5.37
C SER A 182 -19.49 -13.52 6.46
N HIS A 183 -18.75 -13.20 7.51
CA HIS A 183 -18.36 -14.15 8.55
C HIS A 183 -19.06 -13.92 9.89
N GLY A 184 -19.51 -12.69 10.16
CA GLY A 184 -20.18 -12.32 11.41
C GLY A 184 -21.67 -12.67 11.46
N LEU A 185 -22.36 -12.64 10.30
CA LEU A 185 -23.83 -12.76 10.24
C LEU A 185 -24.32 -14.19 10.47
N ILE A 186 -24.83 -14.48 11.67
CA ILE A 186 -25.60 -15.70 11.96
C ILE A 186 -27.09 -15.37 11.86
N ASP A 187 -27.65 -14.60 12.79
CA ASP A 187 -29.05 -14.16 12.80
C ASP A 187 -29.17 -12.66 12.56
N THR A 188 -28.58 -11.86 13.45
CA THR A 188 -28.49 -10.41 13.35
C THR A 188 -27.07 -9.97 13.58
N ILE A 189 -26.69 -8.88 12.92
CA ILE A 189 -25.39 -8.27 13.09
C ILE A 189 -25.52 -6.76 13.29
N HIS A 190 -24.71 -6.22 14.20
CA HIS A 190 -24.50 -4.80 14.36
C HIS A 190 -23.03 -4.47 14.04
N ILE A 191 -22.82 -3.54 13.13
CA ILE A 191 -21.48 -3.06 12.76
C ILE A 191 -21.35 -1.65 13.30
N LYS A 192 -20.30 -1.41 14.08
CA LYS A 192 -19.93 -0.08 14.58
C LYS A 192 -18.61 0.35 13.97
N ILE A 193 -18.60 1.55 13.38
CA ILE A 193 -17.40 2.19 12.84
C ILE A 193 -17.15 3.44 13.66
N ALA A 194 -15.94 3.59 14.22
CA ALA A 194 -15.56 4.77 14.98
C ALA A 194 -14.12 5.15 14.66
N ALA A 195 -13.80 6.43 14.79
CA ALA A 195 -12.44 6.92 14.65
C ALA A 195 -12.03 7.77 15.86
N LYS A 196 -10.76 7.70 16.18
CA LYS A 196 -10.11 8.58 17.16
C LYS A 196 -8.69 8.83 16.74
N HIS A 197 -8.13 9.93 17.19
CA HIS A 197 -6.70 10.17 17.03
C HIS A 197 -6.03 10.25 18.39
N LYS A 198 -4.80 9.78 18.46
CA LYS A 198 -3.95 9.88 19.64
C LYS A 198 -2.52 10.14 19.16
N ASP A 199 -1.96 11.25 19.63
CA ASP A 199 -0.68 11.75 19.16
C ASP A 199 -0.70 11.88 17.60
N ASP A 200 0.28 11.34 16.88
CA ASP A 200 0.35 11.37 15.43
C ASP A 200 -0.27 10.11 14.76
N ILE A 201 -1.18 9.42 15.46
CA ILE A 201 -1.79 8.17 14.98
C ILE A 201 -3.31 8.32 14.89
N LEU A 202 -3.86 8.13 13.69
CA LEU A 202 -5.27 7.90 13.44
C LEU A 202 -5.59 6.43 13.69
N ILE A 203 -6.60 6.16 14.50
CA ILE A 203 -7.10 4.82 14.78
C ILE A 203 -8.56 4.77 14.34
N ILE A 204 -8.87 3.94 13.34
CA ILE A 204 -10.24 3.66 12.92
C ILE A 204 -10.57 2.25 13.39
N SER A 205 -11.68 2.08 14.09
CA SER A 205 -12.15 0.78 14.58
C SER A 205 -13.42 0.36 13.85
N VAL A 206 -13.42 -0.87 13.36
CA VAL A 206 -14.62 -1.56 12.85
C VAL A 206 -14.90 -2.73 13.77
N GLU A 207 -16.04 -2.67 14.44
CA GLU A 207 -16.47 -3.65 15.43
C GLU A 207 -17.77 -4.33 14.96
N ASP A 208 -17.84 -5.64 15.03
CA ASP A 208 -19.07 -6.40 14.85
C ASP A 208 -19.40 -7.27 16.09
N ASN A 209 -20.67 -7.53 16.29
CA ASN A 209 -21.17 -8.43 17.34
C ASN A 209 -21.49 -9.83 16.79
N GLY A 210 -20.81 -10.26 15.73
CA GLY A 210 -21.01 -11.56 15.09
C GLY A 210 -20.44 -12.72 15.90
N LYS A 211 -20.24 -13.86 15.22
CA LYS A 211 -19.71 -15.09 15.87
C LYS A 211 -18.27 -14.99 16.36
N GLY A 212 -17.55 -13.95 15.93
CA GLY A 212 -16.12 -13.83 16.18
C GLY A 212 -15.27 -14.82 15.37
N ILE A 213 -13.98 -14.83 15.68
CA ILE A 213 -12.98 -15.71 15.08
C ILE A 213 -12.46 -16.63 16.20
N ASP A 214 -12.39 -17.94 15.96
CA ASP A 214 -11.83 -18.85 16.95
C ASP A 214 -10.32 -18.60 17.17
N ILE A 215 -9.81 -18.99 18.33
CA ILE A 215 -8.45 -18.65 18.77
C ILE A 215 -7.38 -19.14 17.79
N ALA A 216 -7.55 -20.32 17.20
CA ALA A 216 -6.55 -20.89 16.29
C ALA A 216 -6.52 -20.10 14.97
N ASN A 217 -7.69 -19.78 14.41
CA ASN A 217 -7.81 -18.98 13.18
C ASN A 217 -7.39 -17.52 13.42
N LEU A 218 -7.70 -16.94 14.57
CA LEU A 218 -7.24 -15.59 14.94
C LEU A 218 -5.71 -15.52 15.01
N GLN A 219 -5.08 -16.52 15.63
CA GLN A 219 -3.62 -16.57 15.68
C GLN A 219 -3.01 -16.76 14.27
N ALA A 220 -3.58 -17.66 13.46
CA ALA A 220 -3.14 -17.87 12.10
C ALA A 220 -3.28 -16.58 11.22
N LEU A 221 -4.38 -15.83 11.43
CA LEU A 221 -4.60 -14.55 10.77
C LEU A 221 -3.55 -13.51 11.19
N ARG A 222 -3.31 -13.35 12.50
CA ARG A 222 -2.27 -12.44 13.02
C ARG A 222 -0.88 -12.80 12.49
N ASP A 223 -0.53 -14.09 12.53
CA ASP A 223 0.73 -14.59 11.97
C ASP A 223 0.87 -14.31 10.48
N SER A 224 -0.23 -14.39 9.71
CA SER A 224 -0.22 -14.08 8.28
C SER A 224 0.03 -12.60 8.00
N LEU A 225 -0.54 -11.72 8.83
CA LEU A 225 -0.32 -10.27 8.73
C LEU A 225 1.14 -9.90 9.06
N GLU A 226 1.73 -10.55 10.08
CA GLU A 226 3.13 -10.30 10.47
C GLU A 226 4.13 -10.86 9.45
N LYS A 227 3.93 -12.11 8.98
CA LYS A 227 4.86 -12.82 8.08
C LYS A 227 4.64 -12.50 6.60
N GLU A 228 3.71 -11.60 6.28
CA GLU A 228 3.31 -11.26 4.90
C GLU A 228 2.97 -12.49 4.05
N SER A 229 2.38 -13.51 4.67
CA SER A 229 1.96 -14.75 4.01
C SER A 229 0.44 -14.75 3.79
N ILE A 230 0.01 -15.07 2.56
CA ILE A 230 -1.42 -15.02 2.19
C ILE A 230 -2.21 -16.09 2.95
N TYR A 231 -3.17 -15.65 3.77
CA TYR A 231 -4.17 -16.52 4.37
C TYR A 231 -5.46 -16.47 3.54
N LYS A 232 -5.78 -17.54 2.84
CA LYS A 232 -6.82 -17.57 1.78
C LYS A 232 -8.22 -17.16 2.26
N GLU A 233 -8.56 -17.42 3.52
CA GLU A 233 -9.91 -17.14 4.05
C GLU A 233 -10.16 -15.65 4.35
N HIS A 234 -9.09 -14.83 4.51
CA HIS A 234 -9.18 -13.42 4.87
C HIS A 234 -8.32 -12.54 3.95
N ILE A 235 -8.36 -12.79 2.66
CA ILE A 235 -7.56 -12.07 1.64
C ILE A 235 -7.78 -10.55 1.72
N GLY A 236 -9.04 -10.10 1.96
CA GLY A 236 -9.36 -8.68 2.05
C GLY A 236 -8.62 -7.98 3.21
N LEU A 237 -8.62 -8.57 4.42
CA LEU A 237 -7.89 -8.01 5.57
C LEU A 237 -6.39 -7.99 5.34
N TYR A 238 -5.85 -9.07 4.77
CA TYR A 238 -4.43 -9.13 4.41
C TYR A 238 -4.06 -8.03 3.41
N ASN A 239 -4.87 -7.82 2.37
CA ASN A 239 -4.64 -6.81 1.36
C ASN A 239 -4.69 -5.40 1.95
N SER A 240 -5.71 -5.08 2.77
CA SER A 240 -5.79 -3.80 3.48
C SER A 240 -4.57 -3.54 4.36
N HIS A 241 -4.13 -4.55 5.13
CA HIS A 241 -2.93 -4.45 5.95
C HIS A 241 -1.68 -4.16 5.10
N ARG A 242 -1.53 -4.87 3.99
CA ARG A 242 -0.39 -4.71 3.07
C ARG A 242 -0.37 -3.33 2.39
N VAL A 243 -1.53 -2.83 1.95
CA VAL A 243 -1.65 -1.47 1.38
C VAL A 243 -1.17 -0.42 2.39
N ILE A 244 -1.61 -0.53 3.64
CA ILE A 244 -1.19 0.39 4.70
C ILE A 244 0.34 0.35 4.88
N LYS A 245 0.93 -0.85 5.00
CA LYS A 245 2.39 -0.99 5.15
C LYS A 245 3.17 -0.47 3.96
N LEU A 246 2.67 -0.67 2.74
CA LEU A 246 3.31 -0.16 1.51
C LEU A 246 3.28 1.37 1.44
N LEU A 247 2.20 2.00 1.90
CA LEU A 247 2.05 3.45 1.84
C LEU A 247 2.75 4.16 3.00
N TYR A 248 2.65 3.62 4.22
CA TYR A 248 3.01 4.35 5.45
C TYR A 248 4.13 3.69 6.27
N GLY A 249 4.56 2.49 5.92
CA GLY A 249 5.62 1.77 6.62
C GLY A 249 5.13 0.72 7.61
N SER A 250 6.08 -0.07 8.13
CA SER A 250 5.80 -1.29 8.92
C SER A 250 5.18 -1.05 10.30
N GLN A 251 5.23 0.18 10.83
CA GLN A 251 4.63 0.55 12.11
C GLN A 251 3.11 0.74 12.05
N TYR A 252 2.53 0.81 10.85
CA TYR A 252 1.10 0.94 10.61
C TYR A 252 0.51 -0.37 10.10
N GLY A 253 -0.82 -0.51 10.16
CA GLY A 253 -1.49 -1.71 9.70
C GLY A 253 -2.77 -2.02 10.45
N LEU A 254 -3.21 -3.27 10.38
CA LEU A 254 -4.38 -3.77 11.08
C LEU A 254 -3.98 -4.51 12.35
N GLU A 255 -4.73 -4.28 13.42
CA GLU A 255 -4.74 -5.07 14.66
C GLU A 255 -6.13 -5.70 14.80
N ILE A 256 -6.19 -7.01 15.03
CA ILE A 256 -7.45 -7.76 15.04
C ILE A 256 -7.60 -8.48 16.37
N ASP A 257 -8.76 -8.23 17.00
CA ASP A 257 -9.18 -8.91 18.23
C ASP A 257 -10.55 -9.56 18.04
N SER A 258 -10.77 -10.65 18.74
CA SER A 258 -12.05 -11.34 18.72
C SER A 258 -12.32 -11.99 20.08
N CYS A 259 -13.48 -11.64 20.65
CA CYS A 259 -13.97 -12.21 21.90
C CYS A 259 -15.45 -12.54 21.77
N HIS A 260 -16.31 -11.52 21.68
CA HIS A 260 -17.75 -11.63 21.40
C HIS A 260 -18.06 -10.80 20.15
N GLY A 261 -17.68 -11.32 18.97
CA GLY A 261 -17.59 -10.58 17.73
C GLY A 261 -16.14 -10.32 17.33
N THR A 262 -15.95 -9.44 16.33
CA THR A 262 -14.61 -9.07 15.85
C THR A 262 -14.40 -7.58 15.97
N VAL A 263 -13.20 -7.17 16.35
CA VAL A 263 -12.75 -5.78 16.35
C VAL A 263 -11.51 -5.69 15.48
N VAL A 264 -11.57 -4.87 14.45
CA VAL A 264 -10.44 -4.54 13.58
C VAL A 264 -10.06 -3.08 13.82
N ASN A 265 -8.89 -2.85 14.37
CA ASN A 265 -8.30 -1.53 14.53
C ASN A 265 -7.32 -1.26 13.40
N ILE A 266 -7.54 -0.17 12.69
CA ILE A 266 -6.72 0.30 11.58
C ILE A 266 -5.86 1.43 12.14
N ARG A 267 -4.53 1.29 12.07
CA ARG A 267 -3.58 2.29 12.52
C ARG A 267 -2.92 2.96 11.33
N LEU A 268 -3.04 4.28 11.24
CA LEU A 268 -2.52 5.11 10.15
C LEU A 268 -1.79 6.32 10.73
N PRO A 269 -0.90 6.99 9.98
CA PRO A 269 -0.43 8.31 10.37
C PRO A 269 -1.59 9.30 10.36
N PHE A 270 -1.60 10.21 11.32
CA PHE A 270 -2.54 11.33 11.31
C PHE A 270 -2.04 12.38 10.31
N THR A 271 -2.64 12.42 9.13
CA THR A 271 -2.28 13.35 8.05
C THR A 271 -3.54 14.01 7.54
N LEU A 272 -3.58 15.32 7.53
CA LEU A 272 -4.66 16.12 6.95
C LEU A 272 -4.33 16.47 5.49
N GLU A 273 -5.36 16.70 4.69
CA GLU A 273 -5.20 17.31 3.37
C GLU A 273 -4.63 18.72 3.56
N SER A 274 -3.47 19.01 2.98
CA SER A 274 -2.91 20.37 3.04
C SER A 274 -3.75 21.28 2.15
N GLU A 275 -4.15 22.45 2.65
CA GLU A 275 -4.88 23.48 1.86
C GLU A 275 -4.05 24.12 0.73
N ASP A 276 -2.83 23.59 0.47
CA ASP A 276 -1.90 24.10 -0.54
C ASP A 276 -1.71 23.04 -1.66
N GLU A 277 -2.58 23.13 -2.70
CA GLU A 277 -2.15 22.97 -4.11
C GLU A 277 -3.20 23.52 -5.06
#